data_3b9a49d3f40ed3e15df10c6106f32586
#
_entry.id   3b9a49d3f40ed3e15df10c6106f32586
#
_cell.length_a   1.000
_cell.length_b   1.000
_cell.length_c   1.000
_cell.angle_alpha   90.00
_cell.angle_beta   90.00
_cell.angle_gamma   90.00
#
_symmetry.space_group_name_H-M   'P 1'
#
loop_
_entity.id
_entity.type
_entity.pdbx_description
1 polymer ?
#
loop_
_entity_poly.entity_id
_entity_poly.type
_entity_poly.pdbx_seq_one_letter_code
_entity_poly.pdbx_strand_id
1 'polypeptide(L)'
;MTNKKFILNADDFGMSQDYNRAVLVGYEDGFLRSASICANGPSFESAINEILPECQELSLGVHLNIIEGKSLTHCPLLTDEKGNFNNGYLAMILKSNNREFLSQTEKEFRAQIERVQAVAKPDHIDSHVHVHAIPPIFKLVCRLAKEYKIPYVRTQNEILYAVDNKKKTCTLAYGVNIIKNLLLKFFTMQNKKLLPQYGIKTNDYLIGVCYTAMMNSQTLEEGLKAIEGDNIITECLIHPKNYAIKKDDHHAEEFKLSRDKLLQDTIYRLGFEISNHKNL
;
A
#
# COMPACT_ATOMS: atom_id res chain seq x y z
N MET A 1 15.49 10.96 22.67
CA MET A 1 15.23 9.69 21.98
C MET A 1 14.54 10.02 20.67
N THR A 2 15.08 9.56 19.55
CA THR A 2 14.49 9.74 18.23
C THR A 2 13.20 8.92 18.16
N ASN A 3 12.05 9.51 17.89
CA ASN A 3 10.78 8.78 17.74
C ASN A 3 10.54 8.50 16.25
N LYS A 4 11.26 7.52 15.68
CA LYS A 4 11.09 7.08 14.30
C LYS A 4 10.21 5.84 14.29
N LYS A 5 9.03 5.92 13.68
CA LYS A 5 8.13 4.77 13.52
C LYS A 5 8.31 4.13 12.16
N PHE A 6 8.39 2.80 12.14
CA PHE A 6 8.44 2.00 10.93
C PHE A 6 7.21 1.09 10.84
N ILE A 7 6.50 1.15 9.71
CA ILE A 7 5.34 0.31 9.42
C ILE A 7 5.66 -0.55 8.21
N LEU A 8 5.64 -1.87 8.38
CA LEU A 8 5.63 -2.80 7.26
C LEU A 8 4.19 -3.12 6.92
N ASN A 9 3.73 -2.73 5.73
CA ASN A 9 2.38 -2.97 5.25
C ASN A 9 2.36 -4.02 4.14
N ALA A 10 1.53 -5.04 4.27
CA ALA A 10 1.25 -5.99 3.19
C ALA A 10 0.10 -5.47 2.34
N ASP A 11 0.41 -5.06 1.12
CA ASP A 11 -0.58 -4.68 0.12
C ASP A 11 -1.24 -5.94 -0.48
N ASP A 12 -2.37 -5.78 -1.19
CA ASP A 12 -3.08 -6.84 -1.91
C ASP A 12 -3.69 -7.97 -1.05
N PHE A 13 -3.85 -7.78 0.27
CA PHE A 13 -4.58 -8.74 1.10
C PHE A 13 -5.99 -8.96 0.54
N GLY A 14 -6.45 -10.20 0.44
CA GLY A 14 -7.73 -10.54 -0.18
C GLY A 14 -7.68 -10.78 -1.71
N MET A 15 -6.59 -10.45 -2.39
CA MET A 15 -6.47 -10.68 -3.85
C MET A 15 -6.25 -12.14 -4.21
N SER A 16 -5.63 -12.94 -3.35
CA SER A 16 -5.50 -14.40 -3.54
C SER A 16 -5.24 -15.11 -2.22
N GLN A 17 -5.38 -16.44 -2.21
CA GLN A 17 -5.04 -17.27 -1.06
C GLN A 17 -3.54 -17.20 -0.69
N ASP A 18 -2.67 -16.99 -1.68
CA ASP A 18 -1.23 -16.87 -1.43
C ASP A 18 -0.87 -15.54 -0.72
N TYR A 19 -1.56 -14.43 -1.05
CA TYR A 19 -1.47 -13.18 -0.28
C TYR A 19 -2.02 -13.36 1.14
N ASN A 20 -3.21 -13.95 1.27
CA ASN A 20 -3.85 -14.19 2.57
C ASN A 20 -2.94 -15.01 3.50
N ARG A 21 -2.38 -16.10 2.98
CA ARG A 21 -1.45 -16.95 3.74
C ARG A 21 -0.16 -16.20 4.11
N ALA A 22 0.33 -15.32 3.23
CA ALA A 22 1.52 -14.51 3.53
C ALA A 22 1.29 -13.51 4.66
N VAL A 23 0.09 -12.91 4.74
CA VAL A 23 -0.29 -12.02 5.84
C VAL A 23 -0.31 -12.78 7.16
N LEU A 24 -0.98 -13.95 7.22
CA LEU A 24 -1.05 -14.77 8.43
C LEU A 24 0.36 -15.13 8.93
N VAL A 25 1.15 -15.77 8.08
CA VAL A 25 2.49 -16.24 8.49
C VAL A 25 3.46 -15.09 8.78
N GLY A 26 3.34 -13.96 8.05
CA GLY A 26 4.12 -12.76 8.34
C GLY A 26 3.76 -12.12 9.69
N TYR A 27 2.50 -12.25 10.11
CA TYR A 27 2.02 -11.81 11.41
C TYR A 27 2.46 -12.76 12.55
N GLU A 28 2.28 -14.07 12.39
CA GLU A 28 2.58 -15.09 13.41
C GLU A 28 4.08 -15.27 13.63
N ASP A 29 4.83 -15.48 12.53
CA ASP A 29 6.25 -15.86 12.56
C ASP A 29 7.20 -14.67 12.39
N GLY A 30 6.67 -13.47 12.17
CA GLY A 30 7.46 -12.29 11.83
C GLY A 30 7.02 -11.00 12.53
N PHE A 31 7.35 -9.89 11.89
CA PHE A 31 7.05 -8.54 12.40
C PHE A 31 6.05 -7.76 11.53
N LEU A 32 5.27 -8.44 10.69
CA LEU A 32 4.17 -7.82 9.95
C LEU A 32 3.06 -7.42 10.94
N ARG A 33 2.68 -6.13 10.96
CA ARG A 33 1.66 -5.59 11.86
C ARG A 33 0.64 -4.71 11.15
N SER A 34 0.69 -4.65 9.82
CA SER A 34 -0.23 -3.89 8.99
C SER A 34 -0.47 -4.57 7.65
N ALA A 35 -1.71 -4.53 7.17
CA ALA A 35 -2.09 -4.98 5.84
C ALA A 35 -3.25 -4.15 5.31
N SER A 36 -3.32 -3.96 3.99
CA SER A 36 -4.43 -3.31 3.32
C SER A 36 -5.18 -4.27 2.41
N ILE A 37 -6.51 -4.37 2.60
CA ILE A 37 -7.36 -5.39 1.97
C ILE A 37 -8.08 -4.84 0.74
N CYS A 38 -8.01 -5.59 -0.36
CA CYS A 38 -8.79 -5.38 -1.57
C CYS A 38 -10.22 -5.88 -1.37
N ALA A 39 -11.17 -4.97 -1.22
CA ALA A 39 -12.58 -5.32 -1.02
C ALA A 39 -13.19 -6.07 -2.21
N ASN A 40 -12.70 -5.84 -3.42
CA ASN A 40 -13.13 -6.54 -4.63
C ASN A 40 -12.27 -7.77 -4.96
N GLY A 41 -11.32 -8.14 -4.08
CA GLY A 41 -10.45 -9.29 -4.27
C GLY A 41 -11.23 -10.62 -4.24
N PRO A 42 -10.89 -11.59 -5.10
CA PRO A 42 -11.60 -12.88 -5.18
C PRO A 42 -11.43 -13.74 -3.91
N SER A 43 -10.45 -13.45 -3.06
CA SER A 43 -10.21 -14.12 -1.78
C SER A 43 -10.55 -13.25 -0.57
N PHE A 44 -11.37 -12.20 -0.75
CA PHE A 44 -11.80 -11.31 0.31
C PHE A 44 -12.48 -12.06 1.47
N GLU A 45 -13.44 -12.93 1.18
CA GLU A 45 -14.16 -13.68 2.22
C GLU A 45 -13.23 -14.59 3.03
N SER A 46 -12.27 -15.25 2.40
CA SER A 46 -11.27 -16.05 3.11
C SER A 46 -10.35 -15.15 3.96
N ALA A 47 -9.96 -13.98 3.47
CA ALA A 47 -9.17 -13.04 4.26
C ALA A 47 -9.89 -12.63 5.55
N ILE A 48 -11.19 -12.35 5.48
CA ILE A 48 -11.98 -11.87 6.61
C ILE A 48 -12.35 -13.00 7.56
N ASN A 49 -12.75 -14.17 7.05
CA ASN A 49 -13.33 -15.23 7.87
C ASN A 49 -12.27 -16.21 8.44
N GLU A 50 -11.13 -16.36 7.75
CA GLU A 50 -10.12 -17.35 8.10
C GLU A 50 -8.83 -16.72 8.65
N ILE A 51 -8.42 -15.56 8.13
CA ILE A 51 -7.13 -14.96 8.44
C ILE A 51 -7.22 -13.84 9.48
N LEU A 52 -8.14 -12.90 9.28
CA LEU A 52 -8.24 -11.73 10.15
C LEU A 52 -8.54 -12.10 11.63
N PRO A 53 -9.36 -13.13 11.94
CA PRO A 53 -9.58 -13.56 13.33
C PRO A 53 -8.30 -14.02 14.05
N GLU A 54 -7.33 -14.58 13.33
CA GLU A 54 -6.04 -15.02 13.88
C GLU A 54 -5.04 -13.85 14.05
N CYS A 55 -5.33 -12.69 13.43
CA CYS A 55 -4.45 -11.52 13.40
C CYS A 55 -5.03 -10.33 14.19
N GLN A 56 -5.40 -10.51 15.46
CA GLN A 56 -6.18 -9.55 16.27
C GLN A 56 -5.55 -8.15 16.38
N GLU A 57 -4.20 -8.07 16.45
CA GLU A 57 -3.46 -6.81 16.54
C GLU A 57 -3.05 -6.23 15.18
N LEU A 58 -3.42 -6.90 14.09
CA LEU A 58 -3.12 -6.40 12.75
C LEU A 58 -3.89 -5.10 12.48
N SER A 59 -3.18 -4.07 12.08
CA SER A 59 -3.76 -2.85 11.51
C SER A 59 -4.32 -3.17 10.13
N LEU A 60 -5.59 -2.87 9.90
CA LEU A 60 -6.26 -3.18 8.63
C LEU A 60 -6.63 -1.91 7.90
N GLY A 61 -6.11 -1.76 6.67
CA GLY A 61 -6.48 -0.69 5.75
C GLY A 61 -7.42 -1.14 4.64
N VAL A 62 -7.98 -0.16 3.93
CA VAL A 62 -8.69 -0.39 2.67
C VAL A 62 -7.73 -0.17 1.50
N HIS A 63 -7.43 -1.22 0.76
CA HIS A 63 -6.65 -1.16 -0.49
C HIS A 63 -7.59 -0.87 -1.66
N LEU A 64 -7.83 0.42 -1.93
CA LEU A 64 -8.75 0.84 -3.00
C LEU A 64 -8.26 0.37 -4.37
N ASN A 65 -9.13 -0.29 -5.12
CA ASN A 65 -8.76 -0.88 -6.40
C ASN A 65 -9.80 -0.57 -7.47
N ILE A 66 -9.34 0.04 -8.57
CA ILE A 66 -10.12 0.29 -9.81
C ILE A 66 -9.28 -0.05 -11.05
N ILE A 67 -8.33 -0.95 -10.89
CA ILE A 67 -7.37 -1.38 -11.93
C ILE A 67 -7.56 -2.84 -12.30
N GLU A 68 -7.79 -3.72 -11.32
CA GLU A 68 -7.77 -5.17 -11.53
C GLU A 68 -9.01 -5.84 -10.91
N GLY A 69 -9.50 -6.89 -11.59
CA GLY A 69 -10.65 -7.68 -11.15
C GLY A 69 -11.99 -7.02 -11.45
N LYS A 70 -13.03 -7.50 -10.78
CA LYS A 70 -14.40 -7.00 -10.95
C LYS A 70 -14.71 -5.84 -10.02
N SER A 71 -15.48 -4.88 -10.52
CA SER A 71 -16.05 -3.82 -9.70
C SER A 71 -17.16 -4.36 -8.80
N LEU A 72 -17.37 -3.69 -7.67
CA LEU A 72 -18.50 -3.95 -6.77
C LEU A 72 -19.77 -3.24 -7.23
N THR A 73 -19.62 -2.21 -8.08
CA THR A 73 -20.71 -1.36 -8.54
C THR A 73 -20.79 -1.32 -10.07
N HIS A 74 -21.95 -0.87 -10.60
CA HIS A 74 -22.04 -0.55 -12.03
C HIS A 74 -21.34 0.79 -12.31
N CYS A 75 -20.20 0.74 -13.00
CA CYS A 75 -19.32 1.87 -13.31
C CYS A 75 -18.68 1.75 -14.70
N PRO A 76 -19.46 1.92 -15.79
CA PRO A 76 -19.05 1.63 -17.16
C PRO A 76 -17.88 2.47 -17.68
N LEU A 77 -17.56 3.62 -17.06
CA LEU A 77 -16.35 4.38 -17.41
C LEU A 77 -15.07 3.76 -16.82
N LEU A 78 -15.20 2.87 -15.83
CA LEU A 78 -14.09 2.18 -15.18
C LEU A 78 -13.93 0.75 -15.68
N THR A 79 -15.00 0.13 -16.24
CA THR A 79 -15.07 -1.29 -16.54
C THR A 79 -15.40 -1.60 -17.99
N ASP A 80 -15.12 -2.84 -18.38
CA ASP A 80 -15.64 -3.45 -19.58
C ASP A 80 -17.12 -3.88 -19.39
N GLU A 81 -17.73 -4.44 -20.45
CA GLU A 81 -19.12 -4.94 -20.43
C GLU A 81 -19.36 -6.07 -19.43
N LYS A 82 -18.29 -6.78 -19.01
CA LYS A 82 -18.34 -7.86 -18.01
C LYS A 82 -18.16 -7.37 -16.58
N GLY A 83 -17.95 -6.05 -16.41
CA GLY A 83 -17.70 -5.43 -15.11
C GLY A 83 -16.26 -5.56 -14.61
N ASN A 84 -15.29 -5.94 -15.44
CA ASN A 84 -13.90 -5.96 -15.07
C ASN A 84 -13.26 -4.59 -15.31
N PHE A 85 -12.44 -4.12 -14.39
CA PHE A 85 -11.67 -2.89 -14.58
C PHE A 85 -10.77 -2.99 -15.80
N ASN A 86 -10.75 -1.95 -16.63
CA ASN A 86 -10.08 -1.96 -17.92
C ASN A 86 -9.24 -0.71 -18.21
N ASN A 87 -9.09 0.18 -17.24
CA ASN A 87 -8.29 1.39 -17.39
C ASN A 87 -6.89 1.20 -16.81
N GLY A 88 -5.86 1.42 -17.61
CA GLY A 88 -4.48 1.51 -17.11
C GLY A 88 -4.21 2.85 -16.40
N TYR A 89 -3.08 2.93 -15.68
CA TYR A 89 -2.72 4.07 -14.84
C TYR A 89 -2.70 5.42 -15.61
N LEU A 90 -2.17 5.45 -16.83
CA LEU A 90 -2.15 6.65 -17.66
C LEU A 90 -3.56 7.12 -18.03
N ALA A 91 -4.46 6.18 -18.37
CA ALA A 91 -5.86 6.50 -18.65
C ALA A 91 -6.55 7.11 -17.42
N MET A 92 -6.25 6.61 -16.21
CA MET A 92 -6.73 7.18 -14.97
C MET A 92 -6.29 8.63 -14.79
N ILE A 93 -5.01 8.95 -15.04
CA ILE A 93 -4.50 10.33 -14.99
C ILE A 93 -5.29 11.23 -15.95
N LEU A 94 -5.44 10.81 -17.21
CA LEU A 94 -6.13 11.61 -18.24
C LEU A 94 -7.62 11.81 -17.94
N LYS A 95 -8.29 10.80 -17.39
CA LYS A 95 -9.72 10.83 -17.08
C LYS A 95 -10.03 11.45 -15.72
N SER A 96 -9.06 11.61 -14.83
CA SER A 96 -9.27 12.02 -13.44
C SER A 96 -9.88 13.41 -13.25
N ASN A 97 -9.87 14.27 -14.25
CA ASN A 97 -10.56 15.57 -14.23
C ASN A 97 -12.00 15.51 -14.79
N ASN A 98 -12.42 14.37 -15.33
CA ASN A 98 -13.79 14.20 -15.82
C ASN A 98 -14.73 13.97 -14.63
N ARG A 99 -15.79 14.76 -14.51
CA ARG A 99 -16.74 14.70 -13.38
C ARG A 99 -17.48 13.37 -13.31
N GLU A 100 -17.90 12.83 -14.45
CA GLU A 100 -18.63 11.56 -14.52
C GLU A 100 -17.71 10.39 -14.11
N PHE A 101 -16.46 10.40 -14.60
CA PHE A 101 -15.45 9.43 -14.20
C PHE A 101 -15.19 9.46 -12.69
N LEU A 102 -15.03 10.66 -12.11
CA LEU A 102 -14.83 10.81 -10.65
C LEU A 102 -16.08 10.37 -9.87
N SER A 103 -17.29 10.63 -10.38
CA SER A 103 -18.53 10.19 -9.74
C SER A 103 -18.63 8.66 -9.67
N GLN A 104 -18.26 7.97 -10.75
CA GLN A 104 -18.24 6.51 -10.78
C GLN A 104 -17.09 5.95 -9.91
N THR A 105 -15.94 6.60 -9.90
CA THR A 105 -14.82 6.27 -8.99
C THR A 105 -15.25 6.40 -7.52
N GLU A 106 -15.96 7.48 -7.18
CA GLU A 106 -16.49 7.69 -5.84
C GLU A 106 -17.45 6.58 -5.42
N LYS A 107 -18.41 6.26 -6.30
CA LYS A 107 -19.39 5.21 -6.06
C LYS A 107 -18.72 3.87 -5.76
N GLU A 108 -17.70 3.54 -6.54
CA GLU A 108 -16.94 2.30 -6.37
C GLU A 108 -16.12 2.30 -5.08
N PHE A 109 -15.40 3.39 -4.77
CA PHE A 109 -14.64 3.50 -3.54
C PHE A 109 -15.51 3.45 -2.29
N ARG A 110 -16.70 4.05 -2.31
CA ARG A 110 -17.67 3.93 -1.23
C ARG A 110 -18.04 2.48 -0.98
N ALA A 111 -18.40 1.75 -2.04
CA ALA A 111 -18.77 0.34 -1.91
C ALA A 111 -17.61 -0.52 -1.35
N GLN A 112 -16.37 -0.24 -1.77
CA GLN A 112 -15.18 -0.92 -1.25
C GLN A 112 -14.96 -0.60 0.25
N ILE A 113 -15.01 0.66 0.65
CA ILE A 113 -14.86 1.07 2.06
C ILE A 113 -15.99 0.46 2.91
N GLU A 114 -17.23 0.56 2.48
CA GLU A 114 -18.41 0.04 3.19
C GLU A 114 -18.34 -1.48 3.35
N ARG A 115 -17.87 -2.21 2.34
CA ARG A 115 -17.68 -3.65 2.42
C ARG A 115 -16.67 -4.02 3.49
N VAL A 116 -15.56 -3.30 3.60
CA VAL A 116 -14.57 -3.53 4.66
C VAL A 116 -15.13 -3.12 6.02
N GLN A 117 -15.82 -1.97 6.11
CA GLN A 117 -16.41 -1.51 7.38
C GLN A 117 -17.52 -2.40 7.92
N ALA A 118 -18.18 -3.18 7.06
CA ALA A 118 -19.19 -4.15 7.49
C ALA A 118 -18.60 -5.29 8.34
N VAL A 119 -17.30 -5.54 8.25
CA VAL A 119 -16.61 -6.68 8.89
C VAL A 119 -15.47 -6.27 9.82
N ALA A 120 -14.89 -5.09 9.64
CA ALA A 120 -13.80 -4.57 10.45
C ALA A 120 -13.81 -3.04 10.46
N LYS A 121 -13.05 -2.43 11.39
CA LYS A 121 -12.84 -0.98 11.43
C LYS A 121 -11.48 -0.67 10.78
N PRO A 122 -11.44 -0.20 9.52
CA PRO A 122 -10.19 0.16 8.88
C PRO A 122 -9.59 1.42 9.52
N ASP A 123 -8.26 1.45 9.63
CA ASP A 123 -7.51 2.56 10.23
C ASP A 123 -6.71 3.37 9.20
N HIS A 124 -6.53 2.86 7.98
CA HIS A 124 -5.85 3.56 6.90
C HIS A 124 -6.43 3.24 5.51
N ILE A 125 -6.09 4.08 4.55
CA ILE A 125 -6.41 3.90 3.12
C ILE A 125 -5.15 4.04 2.30
N ASP A 126 -4.99 3.12 1.37
CA ASP A 126 -4.05 3.16 0.27
C ASP A 126 -4.70 2.67 -1.02
N SER A 127 -3.97 2.23 -2.03
CA SER A 127 -4.60 1.68 -3.23
C SER A 127 -3.67 0.87 -4.11
N HIS A 128 -4.25 -0.06 -4.83
CA HIS A 128 -3.58 -0.84 -5.86
C HIS A 128 -2.97 0.08 -6.92
N VAL A 129 -1.70 -0.20 -7.28
CA VAL A 129 -0.89 0.60 -8.23
C VAL A 129 -0.86 2.11 -7.91
N HIS A 130 -1.12 2.51 -6.65
CA HIS A 130 -1.13 3.90 -6.18
C HIS A 130 -2.10 4.84 -6.91
N VAL A 131 -3.25 4.34 -7.37
CA VAL A 131 -4.23 5.18 -8.11
C VAL A 131 -4.74 6.35 -7.28
N HIS A 132 -4.80 6.19 -5.95
CA HIS A 132 -5.19 7.28 -5.05
C HIS A 132 -4.20 8.46 -5.05
N ALA A 133 -2.94 8.27 -5.51
CA ALA A 133 -1.96 9.34 -5.59
C ALA A 133 -2.29 10.39 -6.66
N ILE A 134 -3.11 10.07 -7.65
CA ILE A 134 -3.54 11.00 -8.70
C ILE A 134 -4.34 12.14 -8.07
N PRO A 135 -3.93 13.44 -8.20
CA PRO A 135 -4.44 14.52 -7.36
C PRO A 135 -5.97 14.67 -7.28
N PRO A 136 -6.77 14.61 -8.36
CA PRO A 136 -8.22 14.65 -8.25
C PRO A 136 -8.80 13.44 -7.48
N ILE A 137 -8.21 12.26 -7.65
CA ILE A 137 -8.60 11.04 -6.93
C ILE A 137 -8.16 11.14 -5.46
N PHE A 138 -6.98 11.70 -5.16
CA PHE A 138 -6.52 11.91 -3.80
C PHE A 138 -7.45 12.81 -3.00
N LYS A 139 -7.90 13.91 -3.60
CA LYS A 139 -8.90 14.80 -2.99
C LYS A 139 -10.20 14.06 -2.66
N LEU A 140 -10.66 13.20 -3.56
CA LEU A 140 -11.82 12.34 -3.34
C LEU A 140 -11.57 11.38 -2.15
N VAL A 141 -10.42 10.69 -2.13
CA VAL A 141 -10.06 9.76 -1.05
C VAL A 141 -9.97 10.46 0.30
N CYS A 142 -9.36 11.66 0.39
CA CYS A 142 -9.34 12.43 1.63
C CYS A 142 -10.75 12.78 2.14
N ARG A 143 -11.69 13.12 1.23
CA ARG A 143 -13.08 13.38 1.60
C ARG A 143 -13.76 12.12 2.14
N LEU A 144 -13.58 10.99 1.48
CA LEU A 144 -14.12 9.70 1.92
C LEU A 144 -13.48 9.27 3.26
N ALA A 145 -12.16 9.36 3.41
CA ALA A 145 -11.48 9.03 4.65
C ALA A 145 -12.05 9.83 5.84
N LYS A 146 -12.28 11.14 5.66
CA LYS A 146 -12.92 11.97 6.68
C LYS A 146 -14.35 11.54 6.97
N GLU A 147 -15.15 11.28 5.95
CA GLU A 147 -16.55 10.85 6.07
C GLU A 147 -16.68 9.52 6.81
N TYR A 148 -15.87 8.53 6.44
CA TYR A 148 -15.84 7.21 7.03
C TYR A 148 -14.99 7.10 8.30
N LYS A 149 -14.43 8.23 8.77
CA LYS A 149 -13.60 8.33 9.99
C LYS A 149 -12.36 7.43 9.96
N ILE A 150 -11.73 7.30 8.79
CA ILE A 150 -10.47 6.60 8.62
C ILE A 150 -9.34 7.64 8.76
N PRO A 151 -8.49 7.55 9.80
CA PRO A 151 -7.62 8.66 10.18
C PRO A 151 -6.36 8.83 9.33
N TYR A 152 -6.02 7.87 8.50
CA TYR A 152 -4.75 7.84 7.79
C TYR A 152 -4.91 7.54 6.30
N VAL A 153 -4.17 8.25 5.45
CA VAL A 153 -4.06 8.01 4.01
C VAL A 153 -2.59 8.01 3.61
N ARG A 154 -2.14 6.95 2.96
CA ARG A 154 -0.76 6.81 2.45
C ARG A 154 -0.43 7.90 1.43
N THR A 155 0.80 8.41 1.48
CA THR A 155 1.41 9.24 0.43
C THR A 155 2.69 8.59 -0.11
N GLN A 156 3.06 8.92 -1.36
CA GLN A 156 4.16 8.29 -2.07
C GLN A 156 5.40 9.22 -2.05
N ASN A 157 5.95 9.47 -0.86
CA ASN A 157 7.16 10.26 -0.69
C ASN A 157 8.36 9.35 -0.46
N GLU A 158 8.91 8.77 -1.52
CA GLU A 158 10.11 7.94 -1.41
C GLU A 158 11.36 8.74 -1.79
N ILE A 159 12.38 8.69 -0.94
CA ILE A 159 13.71 9.26 -1.21
C ILE A 159 14.39 8.37 -2.25
N LEU A 160 15.11 8.98 -3.18
CA LEU A 160 15.98 8.23 -4.09
C LEU A 160 17.21 7.75 -3.33
N TYR A 161 17.43 6.45 -3.34
CA TYR A 161 18.60 5.81 -2.77
C TYR A 161 19.13 4.71 -3.70
N ALA A 162 20.38 4.34 -3.54
CA ALA A 162 21.01 3.31 -4.35
C ALA A 162 21.55 2.20 -3.45
N VAL A 163 21.36 0.95 -3.87
CA VAL A 163 22.07 -0.19 -3.28
C VAL A 163 23.34 -0.46 -4.05
N ASP A 164 24.40 -0.88 -3.38
CA ASP A 164 25.64 -1.31 -4.03
C ASP A 164 25.45 -2.69 -4.70
N ASN A 165 24.58 -2.71 -5.70
CA ASN A 165 24.29 -3.90 -6.50
C ASN A 165 23.91 -3.50 -7.93
N LYS A 166 24.91 -3.53 -8.84
CA LYS A 166 24.72 -3.18 -10.26
C LYS A 166 23.67 -4.03 -10.97
N LYS A 167 23.43 -5.29 -10.53
CA LYS A 167 22.37 -6.15 -11.08
C LYS A 167 20.96 -5.62 -10.79
N LYS A 168 20.80 -4.77 -9.77
CA LYS A 168 19.53 -4.11 -9.44
C LYS A 168 19.45 -2.70 -10.00
N THR A 169 20.51 -1.91 -9.86
CA THR A 169 20.50 -0.48 -10.19
C THR A 169 20.78 -0.15 -11.66
N CYS A 170 21.38 -1.09 -12.43
CA CYS A 170 21.65 -0.91 -13.87
C CYS A 170 20.65 -1.70 -14.72
N THR A 171 19.36 -1.64 -14.41
CA THR A 171 18.30 -2.33 -15.17
C THR A 171 17.28 -1.34 -15.73
N LEU A 172 16.65 -1.70 -16.85
CA LEU A 172 15.56 -0.91 -17.41
C LEU A 172 14.39 -0.79 -16.41
N ALA A 173 14.09 -1.87 -15.69
CA ALA A 173 13.04 -1.89 -14.67
C ALA A 173 13.31 -0.87 -13.55
N TYR A 174 14.56 -0.74 -13.07
CA TYR A 174 14.93 0.28 -12.10
C TYR A 174 14.73 1.69 -12.66
N GLY A 175 15.16 1.95 -13.91
CA GLY A 175 14.92 3.23 -14.57
C GLY A 175 13.45 3.61 -14.65
N VAL A 176 12.59 2.66 -15.00
CA VAL A 176 11.11 2.84 -15.03
C VAL A 176 10.58 3.14 -13.62
N ASN A 177 11.04 2.43 -12.59
CA ASN A 177 10.64 2.67 -11.21
C ASN A 177 11.05 4.06 -10.71
N ILE A 178 12.22 4.56 -11.09
CA ILE A 178 12.66 5.93 -10.77
C ILE A 178 11.73 6.96 -11.41
N ILE A 179 11.37 6.80 -12.68
CA ILE A 179 10.42 7.70 -13.36
C ILE A 179 9.06 7.66 -12.66
N LYS A 180 8.55 6.47 -12.33
CA LYS A 180 7.32 6.29 -11.56
C LYS A 180 7.41 7.01 -10.22
N ASN A 181 8.51 6.84 -9.47
CA ASN A 181 8.71 7.48 -8.18
C ASN A 181 8.71 9.01 -8.29
N LEU A 182 9.40 9.58 -9.28
CA LEU A 182 9.42 11.03 -9.51
C LEU A 182 8.02 11.58 -9.78
N LEU A 183 7.21 10.89 -10.60
CA LEU A 183 5.82 11.27 -10.87
C LEU A 183 4.98 11.21 -9.58
N LEU A 184 5.07 10.13 -8.82
CA LEU A 184 4.33 9.95 -7.57
C LEU A 184 4.76 10.99 -6.52
N LYS A 185 6.04 11.32 -6.44
CA LYS A 185 6.57 12.37 -5.57
C LYS A 185 6.01 13.75 -5.96
N PHE A 186 5.94 14.05 -7.25
CA PHE A 186 5.31 15.28 -7.75
C PHE A 186 3.83 15.37 -7.33
N PHE A 187 3.07 14.29 -7.46
CA PHE A 187 1.69 14.22 -6.97
C PHE A 187 1.62 14.40 -5.45
N THR A 188 2.51 13.75 -4.71
CA THR A 188 2.57 13.85 -3.25
C THR A 188 2.80 15.27 -2.77
N MET A 189 3.63 16.06 -3.45
CA MET A 189 3.86 17.49 -3.11
C MET A 189 2.58 18.32 -3.20
N GLN A 190 1.67 17.99 -4.13
CA GLN A 190 0.36 18.63 -4.24
C GLN A 190 -0.61 18.10 -3.19
N ASN A 191 -0.64 16.79 -3.02
CA ASN A 191 -1.57 16.05 -2.18
C ASN A 191 -1.40 16.37 -0.68
N LYS A 192 -0.16 16.46 -0.18
CA LYS A 192 0.13 16.77 1.23
C LYS A 192 -0.48 18.12 1.68
N LYS A 193 -0.68 19.06 0.77
CA LYS A 193 -1.32 20.36 1.06
C LYS A 193 -2.81 20.22 1.41
N LEU A 194 -3.45 19.13 1.02
CA LEU A 194 -4.86 18.87 1.29
C LEU A 194 -5.10 18.24 2.67
N LEU A 195 -4.16 17.43 3.16
CA LEU A 195 -4.32 16.63 4.38
C LEU A 195 -4.78 17.42 5.61
N PRO A 196 -4.20 18.61 5.93
CA PRO A 196 -4.63 19.40 7.09
C PRO A 196 -6.10 19.82 7.01
N GLN A 197 -6.65 20.06 5.80
CA GLN A 197 -8.04 20.47 5.62
C GLN A 197 -9.03 19.36 5.99
N TYR A 198 -8.58 18.11 5.94
CA TYR A 198 -9.39 16.93 6.26
C TYR A 198 -9.07 16.34 7.64
N GLY A 199 -8.00 16.80 8.31
CA GLY A 199 -7.54 16.25 9.59
C GLY A 199 -6.99 14.82 9.46
N ILE A 200 -6.36 14.50 8.34
CA ILE A 200 -5.86 13.17 8.00
C ILE A 200 -4.36 13.10 8.25
N LYS A 201 -3.92 12.02 8.90
CA LYS A 201 -2.51 11.65 9.07
C LYS A 201 -1.96 10.96 7.83
N THR A 202 -0.63 10.97 7.67
CA THR A 202 0.07 10.28 6.58
C THR A 202 1.49 9.92 7.00
N ASN A 203 2.16 9.08 6.19
CA ASN A 203 3.60 8.83 6.29
C ASN A 203 4.42 10.06 5.87
N ASP A 204 5.58 10.21 6.50
CA ASP A 204 6.60 11.17 6.05
C ASP A 204 7.35 10.59 4.85
N TYR A 205 7.68 9.30 4.93
CA TYR A 205 8.38 8.56 3.87
C TYR A 205 7.69 7.24 3.54
N LEU A 206 7.83 6.85 2.26
CA LEU A 206 7.43 5.54 1.75
C LEU A 206 8.68 4.82 1.23
N ILE A 207 8.77 3.51 1.38
CA ILE A 207 9.77 2.63 0.75
C ILE A 207 9.03 1.53 -0.02
N GLY A 208 9.47 1.23 -1.25
CA GLY A 208 8.92 0.11 -2.04
C GLY A 208 8.60 0.46 -3.50
N VAL A 209 8.62 1.74 -3.90
CA VAL A 209 8.38 2.17 -5.28
C VAL A 209 9.66 2.10 -6.11
N CYS A 210 10.78 2.62 -5.61
CA CYS A 210 12.07 2.62 -6.33
C CYS A 210 12.55 1.22 -6.70
N TYR A 211 12.27 0.26 -5.82
CA TYR A 211 12.66 -1.14 -6.01
C TYR A 211 11.45 -2.07 -6.19
N THR A 212 10.34 -1.58 -6.78
CA THR A 212 9.20 -2.43 -7.14
C THR A 212 9.66 -3.67 -7.89
N ALA A 213 9.21 -4.85 -7.47
CA ALA A 213 9.62 -6.18 -7.94
C ALA A 213 11.11 -6.54 -7.72
N MET A 214 11.83 -5.74 -6.91
CA MET A 214 13.24 -5.98 -6.57
C MET A 214 13.52 -5.80 -5.07
N MET A 215 12.48 -5.67 -4.25
CA MET A 215 12.60 -5.48 -2.80
C MET A 215 13.23 -6.71 -2.14
N ASN A 216 14.15 -6.46 -1.20
CA ASN A 216 14.74 -7.43 -0.29
C ASN A 216 15.32 -6.71 0.93
N SER A 217 15.92 -7.45 1.89
CA SER A 217 16.46 -6.89 3.13
C SER A 217 17.49 -5.78 2.88
N GLN A 218 18.37 -5.95 1.89
CA GLN A 218 19.38 -4.93 1.53
C GLN A 218 18.71 -3.64 1.01
N THR A 219 17.73 -3.75 0.11
CA THR A 219 17.06 -2.55 -0.43
C THR A 219 16.29 -1.80 0.65
N LEU A 220 15.65 -2.50 1.58
CA LEU A 220 14.95 -1.88 2.70
C LEU A 220 15.94 -1.22 3.67
N GLU A 221 17.02 -1.89 4.03
CA GLU A 221 18.05 -1.33 4.90
C GLU A 221 18.64 -0.02 4.34
N GLU A 222 19.02 -0.01 3.05
CA GLU A 222 19.57 1.20 2.41
C GLU A 222 18.51 2.32 2.31
N GLY A 223 17.25 1.97 2.08
CA GLY A 223 16.15 2.92 2.11
C GLY A 223 15.98 3.57 3.49
N LEU A 224 16.05 2.80 4.57
CA LEU A 224 15.98 3.30 5.94
C LEU A 224 17.18 4.17 6.32
N LYS A 225 18.40 3.82 5.88
CA LYS A 225 19.62 4.62 6.09
C LYS A 225 19.55 5.99 5.43
N ALA A 226 18.83 6.10 4.31
CA ALA A 226 18.65 7.36 3.60
C ALA A 226 17.67 8.33 4.28
N ILE A 227 16.95 7.88 5.31
CA ILE A 227 15.94 8.67 6.01
C ILE A 227 16.56 9.39 7.22
N GLU A 228 16.54 10.71 7.17
CA GLU A 228 17.04 11.60 8.23
C GLU A 228 15.90 12.27 8.98
N GLY A 229 16.17 12.72 10.20
CA GLY A 229 15.25 13.48 11.06
C GLY A 229 14.69 12.67 12.22
N ASP A 230 13.86 13.34 13.03
CA ASP A 230 13.20 12.82 14.23
C ASP A 230 11.69 12.92 14.11
N ASN A 231 10.95 12.12 14.89
CA ASN A 231 9.48 12.09 14.87
C ASN A 231 8.90 11.77 13.48
N ILE A 232 9.43 10.73 12.85
CA ILE A 232 9.16 10.34 11.47
C ILE A 232 8.33 9.07 11.44
N ILE A 233 7.35 9.04 10.54
CA ILE A 233 6.60 7.85 10.16
C ILE A 233 7.10 7.37 8.79
N THR A 234 7.73 6.20 8.77
CA THR A 234 8.15 5.53 7.52
C THR A 234 7.31 4.31 7.30
N GLU A 235 6.68 4.23 6.16
CA GLU A 235 5.92 3.07 5.72
C GLU A 235 6.70 2.34 4.62
N CYS A 236 6.83 1.01 4.74
CA CYS A 236 7.33 0.15 3.68
C CYS A 236 6.18 -0.73 3.19
N LEU A 237 5.90 -0.67 1.91
CA LEU A 237 4.93 -1.55 1.27
C LEU A 237 5.61 -2.79 0.70
N ILE A 238 4.96 -3.92 0.84
CA ILE A 238 5.34 -5.21 0.23
C ILE A 238 4.10 -5.90 -0.35
N HIS A 239 4.32 -6.72 -1.38
CA HIS A 239 3.29 -7.58 -1.99
C HIS A 239 3.63 -9.05 -1.74
N PRO A 240 3.55 -9.54 -0.49
CA PRO A 240 4.06 -10.84 -0.12
C PRO A 240 3.14 -11.97 -0.59
N LYS A 241 3.69 -13.04 -1.18
CA LYS A 241 2.94 -14.27 -1.46
C LYS A 241 3.63 -15.46 -0.81
N ASN A 242 2.87 -16.21 -0.05
CA ASN A 242 3.27 -17.51 0.47
C ASN A 242 2.67 -18.60 -0.41
N TYR A 243 3.34 -18.95 -1.49
CA TYR A 243 2.89 -19.93 -2.44
C TYR A 243 2.74 -21.33 -1.81
N ALA A 244 1.67 -22.04 -2.16
CA ALA A 244 1.49 -23.44 -1.79
C ALA A 244 2.59 -24.32 -2.40
N ILE A 245 3.04 -23.99 -3.64
CA ILE A 245 4.20 -24.57 -4.30
C ILE A 245 5.27 -23.47 -4.35
N LYS A 246 6.50 -23.78 -3.89
CA LYS A 246 7.62 -22.82 -3.86
C LYS A 246 7.85 -22.23 -5.24
N LYS A 247 7.83 -20.90 -5.31
CA LYS A 247 8.19 -20.10 -6.48
C LYS A 247 9.30 -19.12 -6.11
N ASP A 248 10.27 -18.97 -7.00
CA ASP A 248 11.30 -17.93 -6.90
C ASP A 248 10.88 -16.74 -7.74
N ASP A 249 10.14 -15.83 -7.13
CA ASP A 249 9.77 -14.55 -7.71
C ASP A 249 9.89 -13.42 -6.67
N HIS A 250 9.64 -12.19 -7.10
CA HIS A 250 9.75 -11.02 -6.22
C HIS A 250 8.75 -11.03 -5.06
N HIS A 251 7.57 -11.60 -5.22
CA HIS A 251 6.58 -11.71 -4.13
C HIS A 251 7.05 -12.66 -3.02
N ALA A 252 7.76 -13.74 -3.39
CA ALA A 252 8.39 -14.65 -2.43
C ALA A 252 9.55 -13.97 -1.69
N GLU A 253 10.34 -13.13 -2.37
CA GLU A 253 11.38 -12.32 -1.73
C GLU A 253 10.77 -11.27 -0.77
N GLU A 254 9.72 -10.58 -1.18
CA GLU A 254 9.00 -9.64 -0.33
C GLU A 254 8.34 -10.33 0.88
N PHE A 255 7.88 -11.57 0.73
CA PHE A 255 7.38 -12.38 1.85
C PHE A 255 8.48 -12.70 2.88
N LYS A 256 9.72 -12.97 2.44
CA LYS A 256 10.85 -13.21 3.34
C LYS A 256 11.15 -12.00 4.23
N LEU A 257 10.95 -10.77 3.71
CA LEU A 257 11.16 -9.53 4.46
C LEU A 257 10.37 -9.50 5.78
N SER A 258 9.10 -9.92 5.74
CA SER A 258 8.22 -9.86 6.91
C SER A 258 8.69 -10.76 8.07
N ARG A 259 9.61 -11.71 7.82
CA ARG A 259 10.10 -12.71 8.77
C ARG A 259 11.61 -12.69 8.98
N ASP A 260 12.30 -11.73 8.36
CA ASP A 260 13.76 -11.61 8.49
C ASP A 260 14.13 -10.96 9.83
N LYS A 261 14.56 -11.79 10.79
CA LYS A 261 14.96 -11.34 12.13
C LYS A 261 16.17 -10.42 12.11
N LEU A 262 17.14 -10.64 11.18
CA LEU A 262 18.30 -9.77 11.06
C LEU A 262 17.89 -8.38 10.55
N LEU A 263 16.93 -8.33 9.64
CA LEU A 263 16.34 -7.07 9.19
C LEU A 263 15.59 -6.38 10.33
N GLN A 264 14.82 -7.11 11.12
CA GLN A 264 14.14 -6.58 12.30
C GLN A 264 15.12 -5.93 13.29
N ASP A 265 16.20 -6.61 13.61
CA ASP A 265 17.27 -6.08 14.47
C ASP A 265 17.94 -4.85 13.86
N THR A 266 18.10 -4.83 12.54
CA THR A 266 18.67 -3.70 11.81
C THR A 266 17.74 -2.48 11.87
N ILE A 267 16.43 -2.65 11.73
CA ILE A 267 15.42 -1.59 11.89
C ILE A 267 15.59 -0.91 13.27
N TYR A 268 15.68 -1.71 14.36
CA TYR A 268 15.91 -1.18 15.70
C TYR A 268 17.26 -0.47 15.86
N ARG A 269 18.36 -1.02 15.29
CA ARG A 269 19.67 -0.38 15.31
C ARG A 269 19.71 0.98 14.58
N LEU A 270 18.88 1.14 13.56
CA LEU A 270 18.74 2.41 12.84
C LEU A 270 17.85 3.42 13.58
N GLY A 271 17.37 3.06 14.78
CA GLY A 271 16.57 3.92 15.64
C GLY A 271 15.09 3.96 15.31
N PHE A 272 14.60 3.01 14.51
CA PHE A 272 13.17 2.88 14.23
C PHE A 272 12.49 1.92 15.20
N GLU A 273 11.28 2.25 15.60
CA GLU A 273 10.35 1.40 16.33
C GLU A 273 9.36 0.78 15.34
N ILE A 274 9.21 -0.55 15.35
CA ILE A 274 8.19 -1.23 14.55
C ILE A 274 6.81 -0.91 15.13
N SER A 275 5.93 -0.38 14.29
CA SER A 275 4.61 0.12 14.64
C SER A 275 3.55 -0.33 13.63
N ASN A 276 2.34 0.15 13.78
CA ASN A 276 1.24 0.01 12.84
C ASN A 276 0.39 1.29 12.82
N HIS A 277 -0.61 1.38 11.93
CA HIS A 277 -1.43 2.58 11.78
C HIS A 277 -2.35 2.85 12.98
N LYS A 278 -2.73 1.81 13.76
CA LYS A 278 -3.53 1.98 15.00
C LYS A 278 -2.79 2.77 16.08
N ASN A 279 -1.46 2.71 16.08
CA ASN A 279 -0.58 3.30 17.11
C ASN A 279 0.06 4.63 16.68
N LEU A 280 -0.50 5.30 15.67
CA LEU A 280 -0.04 6.61 15.17
C LEU A 280 -0.73 7.80 15.83
#